data_39943903eb36e679efed0dacbec299a5
#
_entry.id   39943903eb36e679efed0dacbec299a5
#
_cell.length_a   1.000
_cell.length_b   1.000
_cell.length_c   1.000
_cell.angle_alpha   90.00
_cell.angle_beta   90.00
_cell.angle_gamma   90.00
#
_symmetry.space_group_name_H-M   'P 1'
#
loop_
_entity.id
_entity.type
_entity.pdbx_description
1 polymer ?
#
loop_
_entity_poly.entity_id
_entity_poly.type
_entity_poly.pdbx_seq_one_letter_code
_entity_poly.pdbx_strand_id
1 'polypeptide(L)'
;HADLRLAQLDDVLNAHEEAAEGLFRGIRHAGASAGDIQGLAIPGGSDRNLMSNEAFRAGVARLGERGLTYDTWLYHFQINDFMELARALPATTMILDHFGTPLGVGEFAHQKEAIFEQWKEDIECAAACPNVFAKLGGLAMPDNGFGWHERSTPPSSDEFLEAQARYYEHAIACFGVERCMFESNFPVDRLSIGYRVLWNGLKKMTSDFSEEEKDLMFSGVARRVYRIDAK
;
A
#
# COMPACT_ATOMS: atom_id res chain seq x y z
N HIS A 1 -1.47 -4.38 -14.52
CA HIS A 1 -1.21 -2.94 -14.65
C HIS A 1 -1.79 -2.42 -15.98
N ALA A 2 -2.53 -1.31 -15.92
CA ALA A 2 -3.00 -0.58 -17.09
C ALA A 2 -2.95 0.92 -16.79
N ASP A 3 -2.73 1.76 -17.79
CA ASP A 3 -2.87 3.20 -17.63
C ASP A 3 -4.36 3.55 -17.63
N LEU A 4 -4.85 4.02 -16.52
CA LEU A 4 -6.27 4.35 -16.33
C LEU A 4 -6.73 5.61 -17.09
N ARG A 5 -5.81 6.31 -17.76
CA ARG A 5 -6.11 7.47 -18.63
C ARG A 5 -6.42 7.08 -20.08
N LEU A 6 -6.32 5.80 -20.43
CA LEU A 6 -6.53 5.34 -21.81
C LEU A 6 -7.95 5.60 -22.28
N ALA A 7 -8.10 6.18 -23.47
CA ALA A 7 -9.42 6.38 -24.10
C ALA A 7 -10.16 5.06 -24.35
N GLN A 8 -9.41 3.98 -24.62
CA GLN A 8 -9.91 2.62 -24.82
C GLN A 8 -9.80 1.75 -23.56
N LEU A 9 -9.95 2.35 -22.37
CA LEU A 9 -9.80 1.62 -21.11
C LEU A 9 -10.76 0.44 -21.00
N ASP A 10 -12.00 0.57 -21.47
CA ASP A 10 -12.97 -0.51 -21.45
C ASP A 10 -12.54 -1.72 -22.26
N ASP A 11 -11.94 -1.52 -23.42
CA ASP A 11 -11.43 -2.61 -24.26
C ASP A 11 -10.29 -3.36 -23.53
N VAL A 12 -9.41 -2.62 -22.84
CA VAL A 12 -8.34 -3.20 -22.03
C VAL A 12 -8.90 -4.00 -20.86
N LEU A 13 -9.90 -3.46 -20.13
CA LEU A 13 -10.53 -4.16 -19.02
C LEU A 13 -11.27 -5.41 -19.49
N ASN A 14 -12.00 -5.34 -20.60
CA ASN A 14 -12.69 -6.49 -21.19
C ASN A 14 -11.70 -7.60 -21.56
N ALA A 15 -10.59 -7.26 -22.20
CA ALA A 15 -9.55 -8.22 -22.56
C ALA A 15 -8.92 -8.89 -21.30
N HIS A 16 -8.74 -8.14 -20.22
CA HIS A 16 -8.26 -8.71 -18.96
C HIS A 16 -9.30 -9.62 -18.29
N GLU A 17 -10.57 -9.25 -18.29
CA GLU A 17 -11.65 -10.08 -17.76
C GLU A 17 -11.79 -11.40 -18.53
N GLU A 18 -11.73 -11.34 -19.86
CA GLU A 18 -11.78 -12.53 -20.72
C GLU A 18 -10.56 -13.44 -20.47
N ALA A 19 -9.35 -12.90 -20.50
CA ALA A 19 -8.12 -13.67 -20.31
C ALA A 19 -7.98 -14.27 -18.91
N ALA A 20 -8.55 -13.65 -17.89
CA ALA A 20 -8.43 -14.09 -16.52
C ALA A 20 -9.51 -15.09 -16.06
N GLU A 21 -10.46 -15.47 -16.92
CA GLU A 21 -11.49 -16.47 -16.62
C GLU A 21 -12.17 -16.28 -15.26
N GLY A 22 -12.53 -15.04 -14.95
CA GLY A 22 -13.18 -14.68 -13.68
C GLY A 22 -12.21 -14.45 -12.51
N LEU A 23 -10.90 -14.43 -12.72
CA LEU A 23 -9.90 -14.14 -11.67
C LEU A 23 -9.43 -12.68 -11.64
N PHE A 24 -9.82 -11.87 -12.61
CA PHE A 24 -9.50 -10.45 -12.63
C PHE A 24 -10.25 -9.70 -11.52
N ARG A 25 -9.53 -8.90 -10.72
CA ARG A 25 -10.10 -8.22 -9.54
C ARG A 25 -9.93 -6.72 -9.55
N GLY A 26 -8.95 -6.20 -10.24
CA GLY A 26 -8.65 -4.79 -10.26
C GLY A 26 -7.39 -4.43 -11.00
N ILE A 27 -7.06 -3.16 -10.96
CA ILE A 27 -5.87 -2.60 -11.59
C ILE A 27 -4.98 -1.99 -10.50
N ARG A 28 -3.69 -2.30 -10.57
CA ARG A 28 -2.66 -1.53 -9.87
C ARG A 28 -2.08 -0.50 -10.83
N HIS A 29 -2.23 0.78 -10.49
CA HIS A 29 -1.58 1.88 -11.17
C HIS A 29 -0.87 2.74 -10.13
N ALA A 30 0.47 2.66 -10.12
CA ALA A 30 1.28 3.38 -9.14
C ALA A 30 1.12 4.89 -9.29
N GLY A 31 0.89 5.58 -8.18
CA GLY A 31 0.82 7.04 -8.11
C GLY A 31 2.15 7.68 -7.70
N ALA A 32 3.15 6.87 -7.30
CA ALA A 32 4.42 7.37 -6.81
C ALA A 32 5.13 8.25 -7.86
N SER A 33 5.40 9.50 -7.50
CA SER A 33 6.08 10.48 -8.34
C SER A 33 7.37 10.92 -7.64
N ALA A 34 8.51 10.41 -8.12
CA ALA A 34 9.81 10.69 -7.54
C ALA A 34 10.29 12.12 -7.79
N GLY A 35 9.92 12.74 -8.92
CA GLY A 35 10.46 14.02 -9.30
C GLY A 35 12.00 14.00 -9.30
N ASP A 36 12.59 14.96 -8.57
CA ASP A 36 14.05 15.11 -8.43
C ASP A 36 14.62 14.49 -7.15
N ILE A 37 13.84 13.65 -6.42
CA ILE A 37 14.26 13.01 -5.17
C ILE A 37 15.46 12.11 -5.44
N GLN A 38 16.57 12.37 -4.73
CA GLN A 38 17.81 11.63 -4.87
C GLN A 38 17.87 10.44 -3.90
N GLY A 39 18.63 9.41 -4.27
CA GLY A 39 18.90 8.26 -3.40
C GLY A 39 17.79 7.22 -3.32
N LEU A 40 16.77 7.32 -4.17
CA LEU A 40 15.74 6.28 -4.30
C LEU A 40 16.33 5.05 -5.01
N ALA A 41 16.15 3.88 -4.40
CA ALA A 41 16.45 2.59 -5.03
C ALA A 41 15.36 2.19 -6.04
N ILE A 42 14.12 2.62 -5.79
CA ILE A 42 12.95 2.31 -6.61
C ILE A 42 12.19 3.62 -6.89
N PRO A 43 12.64 4.41 -7.89
CA PRO A 43 12.00 5.68 -8.18
C PRO A 43 10.61 5.48 -8.81
N GLY A 44 9.61 6.18 -8.28
CA GLY A 44 8.27 6.24 -8.87
C GLY A 44 8.26 7.09 -10.13
N GLY A 45 7.63 6.59 -11.18
CA GLY A 45 7.59 7.23 -12.51
C GLY A 45 6.26 7.92 -12.86
N SER A 46 5.38 8.12 -11.90
CA SER A 46 4.09 8.75 -12.17
C SER A 46 4.19 10.27 -12.26
N ASP A 47 3.23 10.86 -12.97
CA ASP A 47 3.07 12.31 -13.02
C ASP A 47 2.69 12.84 -11.62
N ARG A 48 3.27 13.97 -11.22
CA ARG A 48 3.02 14.58 -9.90
C ARG A 48 1.52 14.81 -9.63
N ASN A 49 0.77 15.20 -10.65
CA ASN A 49 -0.64 15.53 -10.56
C ASN A 49 -1.55 14.39 -11.06
N LEU A 50 -1.09 13.14 -11.03
CA LEU A 50 -1.86 12.00 -11.55
C LEU A 50 -3.25 11.92 -10.94
N MET A 51 -3.36 12.03 -9.61
CA MET A 51 -4.63 11.82 -8.89
C MET A 51 -5.63 12.96 -9.06
N SER A 52 -5.20 14.15 -9.53
CA SER A 52 -6.06 15.25 -9.92
C SER A 52 -6.40 15.28 -11.41
N ASN A 53 -5.77 14.42 -12.22
CA ASN A 53 -6.02 14.32 -13.66
C ASN A 53 -7.42 13.78 -13.94
N GLU A 54 -8.24 14.50 -14.72
CA GLU A 54 -9.64 14.15 -14.99
C GLU A 54 -9.80 12.79 -15.69
N ALA A 55 -8.96 12.49 -16.67
CA ALA A 55 -9.01 11.21 -17.37
C ALA A 55 -8.64 10.05 -16.44
N PHE A 56 -7.67 10.26 -15.52
CA PHE A 56 -7.31 9.28 -14.51
C PHE A 56 -8.46 9.03 -13.53
N ARG A 57 -9.08 10.10 -13.02
CA ARG A 57 -10.25 10.01 -12.13
C ARG A 57 -11.42 9.27 -12.78
N ALA A 58 -11.69 9.57 -14.05
CA ALA A 58 -12.70 8.85 -14.83
C ALA A 58 -12.37 7.35 -14.94
N GLY A 59 -11.11 7.01 -15.18
CA GLY A 59 -10.65 5.61 -15.21
C GLY A 59 -10.79 4.89 -13.87
N VAL A 60 -10.46 5.56 -12.76
CA VAL A 60 -10.66 4.99 -11.41
C VAL A 60 -12.15 4.83 -11.10
N ALA A 61 -13.00 5.79 -11.47
CA ALA A 61 -14.45 5.68 -11.33
C ALA A 61 -14.98 4.47 -12.13
N ARG A 62 -14.47 4.27 -13.34
CA ARG A 62 -14.83 3.13 -14.20
C ARG A 62 -14.51 1.79 -13.57
N LEU A 63 -13.41 1.68 -12.80
CA LEU A 63 -13.13 0.47 -12.01
C LEU A 63 -14.24 0.20 -10.99
N GLY A 64 -14.64 1.22 -10.25
CA GLY A 64 -15.73 1.12 -9.26
C GLY A 64 -17.05 0.67 -9.87
N GLU A 65 -17.45 1.25 -11.02
CA GLU A 65 -18.66 0.86 -11.76
C GLU A 65 -18.65 -0.62 -12.18
N ARG A 66 -17.47 -1.19 -12.43
CA ARG A 66 -17.27 -2.60 -12.78
C ARG A 66 -17.04 -3.50 -11.56
N GLY A 67 -17.08 -2.97 -10.35
CA GLY A 67 -16.78 -3.71 -9.12
C GLY A 67 -15.31 -4.17 -9.03
N LEU A 68 -14.40 -3.47 -9.72
CA LEU A 68 -12.96 -3.72 -9.69
C LEU A 68 -12.27 -2.81 -8.67
N THR A 69 -11.15 -3.26 -8.11
CA THR A 69 -10.35 -2.48 -7.16
C THR A 69 -9.32 -1.60 -7.87
N TYR A 70 -8.97 -0.50 -7.21
CA TYR A 70 -7.82 0.32 -7.55
C TYR A 70 -6.76 0.20 -6.46
N ASP A 71 -5.61 -0.39 -6.78
CA ASP A 71 -4.45 -0.50 -5.88
C ASP A 71 -3.40 0.55 -6.29
N THR A 72 -2.80 1.24 -5.33
CA THR A 72 -1.78 2.24 -5.64
C THR A 72 -0.65 2.26 -4.63
N TRP A 73 0.57 2.31 -5.17
CA TRP A 73 1.79 2.66 -4.46
C TRP A 73 2.08 4.14 -4.67
N LEU A 74 2.38 4.84 -3.60
CA LEU A 74 2.72 6.28 -3.60
C LEU A 74 3.70 6.59 -2.45
N TYR A 75 4.22 7.81 -2.43
CA TYR A 75 5.04 8.30 -1.31
C TYR A 75 4.18 9.05 -0.28
N HIS A 76 4.66 9.11 0.97
CA HIS A 76 3.94 9.68 2.11
C HIS A 76 3.34 11.07 1.85
N PHE A 77 4.06 11.94 1.16
CA PHE A 77 3.60 13.29 0.83
C PHE A 77 2.48 13.35 -0.23
N GLN A 78 2.09 12.20 -0.81
CA GLN A 78 1.00 12.06 -1.77
C GLN A 78 -0.26 11.42 -1.15
N ILE A 79 -0.25 11.08 0.14
CA ILE A 79 -1.40 10.45 0.81
C ILE A 79 -2.63 11.37 0.75
N ASN A 80 -2.44 12.69 0.88
CA ASN A 80 -3.54 13.65 0.78
C ASN A 80 -4.19 13.68 -0.61
N ASP A 81 -3.40 13.58 -1.69
CA ASP A 81 -3.94 13.50 -3.06
C ASP A 81 -4.77 12.21 -3.25
N PHE A 82 -4.28 11.10 -2.69
CA PHE A 82 -5.01 9.83 -2.69
C PHE A 82 -6.31 9.90 -1.89
N MET A 83 -6.30 10.52 -0.74
CA MET A 83 -7.48 10.74 0.08
C MET A 83 -8.53 11.58 -0.64
N GLU A 84 -8.12 12.68 -1.33
CA GLU A 84 -9.03 13.49 -2.14
C GLU A 84 -9.65 12.68 -3.28
N LEU A 85 -8.86 11.82 -3.93
CA LEU A 85 -9.37 10.89 -4.94
C LEU A 85 -10.41 9.92 -4.34
N ALA A 86 -10.10 9.34 -3.16
CA ALA A 86 -10.99 8.39 -2.49
C ALA A 86 -12.31 9.02 -2.07
N ARG A 87 -12.28 10.25 -1.56
CA ARG A 87 -13.50 11.02 -1.22
C ARG A 87 -14.35 11.36 -2.44
N ALA A 88 -13.71 11.68 -3.56
CA ALA A 88 -14.40 12.01 -4.80
C ALA A 88 -15.06 10.78 -5.45
N LEU A 89 -14.55 9.57 -5.18
CA LEU A 89 -14.97 8.32 -5.82
C LEU A 89 -15.35 7.24 -4.79
N PRO A 90 -16.37 7.48 -3.95
CA PRO A 90 -16.70 6.60 -2.83
C PRO A 90 -17.20 5.21 -3.25
N ALA A 91 -17.62 5.04 -4.50
CA ALA A 91 -18.05 3.75 -5.05
C ALA A 91 -16.88 2.83 -5.47
N THR A 92 -15.65 3.36 -5.55
CA THR A 92 -14.47 2.57 -5.92
C THR A 92 -13.74 2.09 -4.67
N THR A 93 -13.55 0.77 -4.53
CA THR A 93 -12.68 0.22 -3.49
C THR A 93 -11.22 0.52 -3.84
N MET A 94 -10.55 1.23 -2.97
CA MET A 94 -9.17 1.67 -3.15
C MET A 94 -8.25 1.06 -2.11
N ILE A 95 -7.06 0.66 -2.54
CA ILE A 95 -6.06 0.03 -1.67
C ILE A 95 -4.81 0.91 -1.63
N LEU A 96 -4.48 1.39 -0.43
CA LEU A 96 -3.23 2.07 -0.16
C LEU A 96 -2.13 1.03 0.06
N ASP A 97 -1.20 0.93 -0.89
CA ASP A 97 -0.08 0.02 -0.78
C ASP A 97 1.03 0.59 0.12
N HIS A 98 1.68 -0.29 0.87
CA HIS A 98 2.97 -0.02 1.54
C HIS A 98 2.97 1.19 2.47
N PHE A 99 1.89 1.39 3.24
CA PHE A 99 1.76 2.53 4.19
C PHE A 99 1.88 3.91 3.53
N GLY A 100 1.73 4.04 2.21
CA GLY A 100 2.07 5.27 1.52
C GLY A 100 3.55 5.61 1.61
N THR A 101 4.40 4.62 1.75
CA THR A 101 5.88 4.65 1.68
C THR A 101 6.50 5.89 2.36
N PRO A 102 6.59 5.93 3.69
CA PRO A 102 7.37 6.96 4.39
C PRO A 102 8.83 6.89 3.98
N LEU A 103 9.33 7.92 3.29
CA LEU A 103 10.71 7.96 2.81
C LEU A 103 11.69 8.24 3.94
N GLY A 104 12.90 7.66 3.81
CA GLY A 104 13.99 7.85 4.77
C GLY A 104 15.35 7.96 4.09
N VAL A 105 15.39 8.33 2.79
CA VAL A 105 16.62 8.49 2.00
C VAL A 105 16.68 9.88 1.36
N GLY A 106 17.82 10.24 0.79
CA GLY A 106 18.01 11.53 0.16
C GLY A 106 17.73 12.70 1.12
N GLU A 107 16.94 13.64 0.69
CA GLU A 107 16.53 14.80 1.52
C GLU A 107 15.72 14.42 2.76
N PHE A 108 15.10 13.23 2.78
CA PHE A 108 14.28 12.71 3.90
C PHE A 108 15.08 11.94 4.95
N ALA A 109 16.38 11.66 4.73
CA ALA A 109 17.21 10.80 5.58
C ALA A 109 17.24 11.21 7.06
N HIS A 110 17.11 12.51 7.36
CA HIS A 110 17.18 13.05 8.72
C HIS A 110 15.81 13.52 9.24
N GLN A 111 14.72 13.20 8.56
CA GLN A 111 13.38 13.72 8.86
C GLN A 111 12.41 12.64 9.36
N LYS A 112 12.89 11.45 9.70
CA LYS A 112 12.04 10.28 10.03
C LYS A 112 10.96 10.57 11.06
N GLU A 113 11.28 11.28 12.15
CA GLU A 113 10.30 11.57 13.19
C GLU A 113 9.27 12.61 12.71
N ALA A 114 9.70 13.65 12.04
CA ALA A 114 8.78 14.64 11.47
C ALA A 114 7.86 14.01 10.42
N ILE A 115 8.41 13.14 9.57
CA ILE A 115 7.64 12.38 8.58
C ILE A 115 6.65 11.44 9.28
N PHE A 116 7.07 10.76 10.34
CA PHE A 116 6.19 9.85 11.07
C PHE A 116 5.02 10.60 11.71
N GLU A 117 5.26 11.77 12.33
CA GLU A 117 4.19 12.58 12.93
C GLU A 117 3.18 13.05 11.87
N GLN A 118 3.65 13.58 10.73
CA GLN A 118 2.77 13.99 9.63
C GLN A 118 2.04 12.79 9.02
N TRP A 119 2.76 11.68 8.81
CA TRP A 119 2.20 10.44 8.29
C TRP A 119 1.06 9.89 9.16
N LYS A 120 1.14 10.02 10.47
CA LYS A 120 0.03 9.62 11.36
C LYS A 120 -1.25 10.39 11.05
N GLU A 121 -1.15 11.71 10.92
CA GLU A 121 -2.30 12.57 10.58
C GLU A 121 -2.87 12.20 9.20
N ASP A 122 -2.01 11.99 8.22
CA ASP A 122 -2.42 11.63 6.86
C ASP A 122 -3.09 10.25 6.81
N ILE A 123 -2.61 9.27 7.58
CA ILE A 123 -3.23 7.93 7.71
C ILE A 123 -4.59 7.99 8.41
N GLU A 124 -4.74 8.80 9.47
CA GLU A 124 -6.05 9.02 10.10
C GLU A 124 -7.05 9.58 9.09
N CYS A 125 -6.65 10.57 8.30
CA CYS A 125 -7.47 11.16 7.26
C CYS A 125 -7.83 10.17 6.15
N ALA A 126 -6.88 9.33 5.72
CA ALA A 126 -7.12 8.29 4.72
C ALA A 126 -8.07 7.20 5.25
N ALA A 127 -7.90 6.80 6.52
CA ALA A 127 -8.75 5.82 7.18
C ALA A 127 -10.19 6.31 7.40
N ALA A 128 -10.43 7.63 7.45
CA ALA A 128 -11.76 8.21 7.48
C ALA A 128 -12.56 7.99 6.16
N CYS A 129 -11.89 7.57 5.07
CA CYS A 129 -12.55 7.19 3.83
C CYS A 129 -12.99 5.72 3.90
N PRO A 130 -14.30 5.40 3.90
CA PRO A 130 -14.77 4.03 4.15
C PRO A 130 -14.46 3.06 3.00
N ASN A 131 -14.17 3.56 1.81
CA ASN A 131 -13.79 2.82 0.62
C ASN A 131 -12.28 2.54 0.52
N VAL A 132 -11.48 2.96 1.52
CA VAL A 132 -10.03 2.75 1.55
C VAL A 132 -9.66 1.58 2.46
N PHE A 133 -8.81 0.70 1.94
CA PHE A 133 -8.16 -0.41 2.63
C PHE A 133 -6.65 -0.21 2.62
N ALA A 134 -5.94 -0.73 3.61
CA ALA A 134 -4.50 -0.59 3.73
C ALA A 134 -3.77 -1.94 3.60
N LYS A 135 -2.74 -1.99 2.76
CA LYS A 135 -1.76 -3.06 2.75
C LYS A 135 -0.60 -2.71 3.66
N LEU A 136 -0.46 -3.51 4.71
CA LEU A 136 0.51 -3.34 5.76
C LEU A 136 1.74 -4.22 5.48
N GLY A 137 2.70 -3.67 4.77
CA GLY A 137 3.98 -4.24 4.39
C GLY A 137 4.77 -3.27 3.51
N GLY A 138 5.98 -3.62 3.11
CA GLY A 138 6.80 -2.77 2.25
C GLY A 138 7.64 -1.71 2.99
N LEU A 139 7.63 -1.66 4.31
CA LEU A 139 8.51 -0.74 5.08
C LEU A 139 9.97 -1.20 5.10
N ALA A 140 10.29 -2.40 4.64
CA ALA A 140 11.66 -2.86 4.53
C ALA A 140 12.33 -2.50 3.19
N MET A 141 11.65 -1.78 2.30
CA MET A 141 12.28 -1.22 1.11
C MET A 141 13.47 -0.32 1.48
N PRO A 142 14.54 -0.32 0.69
CA PRO A 142 15.68 0.58 0.92
C PRO A 142 15.26 2.04 1.09
N ASP A 143 14.27 2.49 0.34
CA ASP A 143 13.79 3.87 0.29
C ASP A 143 13.17 4.35 1.61
N ASN A 144 12.74 3.43 2.49
CA ASN A 144 12.29 3.76 3.84
C ASN A 144 13.42 4.08 4.83
N GLY A 145 14.68 3.89 4.40
CA GLY A 145 15.88 4.36 5.12
C GLY A 145 16.19 3.63 6.43
N PHE A 146 15.79 2.34 6.58
CA PHE A 146 16.23 1.52 7.72
C PHE A 146 17.66 0.99 7.54
N GLY A 147 18.24 1.08 6.34
CA GLY A 147 19.62 0.70 6.06
C GLY A 147 19.91 -0.81 6.12
N TRP A 148 18.88 -1.64 6.25
CA TRP A 148 19.07 -3.09 6.42
C TRP A 148 19.66 -3.76 5.19
N HIS A 149 19.42 -3.23 4.00
CA HIS A 149 19.97 -3.73 2.73
C HIS A 149 21.49 -3.56 2.62
N GLU A 150 22.08 -2.69 3.44
CA GLU A 150 23.53 -2.44 3.48
C GLU A 150 24.24 -3.32 4.53
N ARG A 151 23.49 -4.01 5.38
CA ARG A 151 24.04 -4.82 6.47
C ARG A 151 24.49 -6.19 5.97
N SER A 152 25.60 -6.68 6.51
CA SER A 152 26.09 -8.05 6.26
C SER A 152 25.16 -9.13 6.83
N THR A 153 24.39 -8.78 7.87
CA THR A 153 23.40 -9.67 8.50
C THR A 153 22.03 -8.98 8.47
N PRO A 154 21.02 -9.60 7.85
CA PRO A 154 19.66 -9.09 7.88
C PRO A 154 19.11 -8.94 9.31
N PRO A 155 18.11 -8.08 9.54
CA PRO A 155 17.51 -7.91 10.86
C PRO A 155 16.83 -9.20 11.35
N SER A 156 16.77 -9.36 12.67
CA SER A 156 15.91 -10.33 13.33
C SER A 156 14.45 -9.86 13.36
N SER A 157 13.52 -10.74 13.74
CA SER A 157 12.12 -10.35 13.93
C SER A 157 11.91 -9.36 15.10
N ASP A 158 12.82 -9.34 16.08
CA ASP A 158 12.74 -8.39 17.20
C ASP A 158 13.26 -7.01 16.77
N GLU A 159 14.36 -6.93 16.01
CA GLU A 159 14.82 -5.68 15.39
C GLU A 159 13.78 -5.10 14.42
N PHE A 160 13.08 -5.96 13.67
CA PHE A 160 11.97 -5.53 12.81
C PHE A 160 10.86 -4.87 13.62
N LEU A 161 10.44 -5.48 14.74
CA LEU A 161 9.41 -4.92 15.61
C LEU A 161 9.86 -3.61 16.25
N GLU A 162 11.05 -3.57 16.81
CA GLU A 162 11.59 -2.35 17.42
C GLU A 162 11.59 -1.17 16.45
N ALA A 163 11.91 -1.42 15.19
CA ALA A 163 12.01 -0.36 14.19
C ALA A 163 10.69 0.04 13.55
N GLN A 164 9.77 -0.90 13.35
CA GLN A 164 8.61 -0.68 12.47
C GLN A 164 7.24 -0.87 13.13
N ALA A 165 7.13 -1.50 14.32
CA ALA A 165 5.83 -1.80 14.94
C ALA A 165 4.92 -0.57 15.04
N ARG A 166 5.48 0.59 15.38
CA ARG A 166 4.73 1.84 15.53
C ARG A 166 3.89 2.24 14.31
N TYR A 167 4.37 1.90 13.09
CA TYR A 167 3.63 2.18 11.85
C TYR A 167 2.45 1.22 11.69
N TYR A 168 2.66 -0.06 11.97
CA TYR A 168 1.62 -1.08 11.92
C TYR A 168 0.53 -0.81 12.94
N GLU A 169 0.91 -0.58 14.19
CA GLU A 169 0.00 -0.32 15.30
C GLU A 169 -0.88 0.91 15.03
N HIS A 170 -0.28 2.01 14.56
CA HIS A 170 -1.03 3.21 14.21
C HIS A 170 -1.99 2.97 13.04
N ALA A 171 -1.54 2.33 11.96
CA ALA A 171 -2.40 2.04 10.81
C ALA A 171 -3.57 1.12 11.20
N ILE A 172 -3.31 0.06 12.02
CA ILE A 172 -4.37 -0.84 12.51
C ILE A 172 -5.35 -0.07 13.41
N ALA A 173 -4.87 0.82 14.26
CA ALA A 173 -5.73 1.63 15.12
C ALA A 173 -6.64 2.57 14.30
N CYS A 174 -6.15 3.13 13.18
CA CYS A 174 -6.92 4.04 12.33
C CYS A 174 -7.92 3.31 11.42
N PHE A 175 -7.46 2.27 10.70
CA PHE A 175 -8.28 1.55 9.72
C PHE A 175 -9.19 0.49 10.35
N GLY A 176 -8.84 -0.02 11.53
CA GLY A 176 -9.43 -1.23 12.09
C GLY A 176 -8.95 -2.49 11.38
N VAL A 177 -9.02 -3.63 12.08
CA VAL A 177 -8.57 -4.95 11.55
C VAL A 177 -9.31 -5.36 10.28
N GLU A 178 -10.56 -4.90 10.11
CA GLU A 178 -11.42 -5.23 8.95
C GLU A 178 -10.99 -4.55 7.65
N ARG A 179 -10.08 -3.57 7.71
CA ARG A 179 -9.58 -2.87 6.53
C ARG A 179 -8.07 -2.92 6.37
N CYS A 180 -7.40 -3.79 7.14
CA CYS A 180 -5.95 -4.01 7.09
C CYS A 180 -5.62 -5.37 6.49
N MET A 181 -4.65 -5.42 5.58
CA MET A 181 -4.13 -6.64 4.97
C MET A 181 -2.63 -6.69 5.13
N PHE A 182 -2.10 -7.72 5.81
CA PHE A 182 -0.66 -7.93 5.83
C PHE A 182 -0.15 -8.39 4.47
N GLU A 183 0.99 -7.86 4.08
CA GLU A 183 1.69 -8.25 2.87
C GLU A 183 3.19 -8.37 3.10
N SER A 184 3.90 -9.05 2.20
CA SER A 184 5.34 -9.20 2.28
C SER A 184 6.10 -8.18 1.44
N ASN A 185 5.48 -7.61 0.43
CA ASN A 185 6.13 -6.84 -0.64
C ASN A 185 7.33 -7.56 -1.28
N PHE A 186 7.33 -8.91 -1.26
CA PHE A 186 8.38 -9.68 -1.93
C PHE A 186 8.13 -9.73 -3.43
N PRO A 187 9.20 -9.62 -4.25
CA PRO A 187 10.62 -9.75 -3.88
C PRO A 187 11.33 -8.45 -3.44
N VAL A 188 10.66 -7.30 -3.40
CA VAL A 188 11.32 -6.00 -3.14
C VAL A 188 11.94 -5.97 -1.75
N ASP A 189 11.18 -6.28 -0.71
CA ASP A 189 11.65 -6.27 0.68
C ASP A 189 12.73 -7.33 0.96
N ARG A 190 12.92 -8.31 0.06
CA ARG A 190 14.02 -9.28 0.16
C ARG A 190 15.40 -8.62 0.17
N LEU A 191 15.53 -7.42 -0.36
CA LEU A 191 16.78 -6.66 -0.31
C LEU A 191 17.22 -6.40 1.14
N SER A 192 16.29 -6.36 2.08
CA SER A 192 16.51 -5.90 3.46
C SER A 192 16.17 -6.95 4.51
N ILE A 193 15.16 -7.78 4.30
CA ILE A 193 14.63 -8.69 5.33
C ILE A 193 14.32 -10.08 4.75
N GLY A 194 14.51 -11.11 5.55
CA GLY A 194 14.14 -12.48 5.17
C GLY A 194 12.62 -12.70 5.29
N TYR A 195 12.00 -13.39 4.31
CA TYR A 195 10.56 -13.67 4.29
C TYR A 195 10.03 -14.26 5.60
N ARG A 196 10.75 -15.27 6.13
CA ARG A 196 10.39 -15.90 7.40
C ARG A 196 10.47 -14.94 8.59
N VAL A 197 11.46 -14.07 8.58
CA VAL A 197 11.68 -13.07 9.64
C VAL A 197 10.54 -12.08 9.67
N LEU A 198 10.15 -11.56 8.50
CA LEU A 198 9.00 -10.66 8.37
C LEU A 198 7.72 -11.28 8.95
N TRP A 199 7.35 -12.49 8.48
CA TRP A 199 6.13 -13.16 8.94
C TRP A 199 6.19 -13.54 10.43
N ASN A 200 7.36 -13.88 10.96
CA ASN A 200 7.53 -14.11 12.40
C ASN A 200 7.35 -12.81 13.20
N GLY A 201 7.86 -11.69 12.68
CA GLY A 201 7.64 -10.37 13.28
C GLY A 201 6.16 -10.00 13.34
N LEU A 202 5.44 -10.15 12.21
CA LEU A 202 3.99 -9.87 12.17
C LEU A 202 3.20 -10.75 13.15
N LYS A 203 3.54 -12.04 13.25
CA LYS A 203 2.92 -12.95 14.23
C LYS A 203 3.21 -12.58 15.69
N LYS A 204 4.42 -12.11 15.98
CA LYS A 204 4.76 -11.61 17.31
C LYS A 204 3.99 -10.32 17.65
N MET A 205 3.94 -9.38 16.69
CA MET A 205 3.23 -8.11 16.86
C MET A 205 1.74 -8.32 17.15
N THR A 206 1.14 -9.32 16.54
CA THR A 206 -0.28 -9.62 16.71
C THR A 206 -0.58 -10.63 17.83
N SER A 207 0.37 -10.91 18.73
CA SER A 207 0.19 -11.91 19.82
C SER A 207 -1.05 -11.67 20.66
N ASP A 208 -1.37 -10.42 20.93
CA ASP A 208 -2.46 -10.00 21.82
C ASP A 208 -3.81 -9.81 21.12
N PHE A 209 -3.84 -9.95 19.78
CA PHE A 209 -5.09 -9.94 19.03
C PHE A 209 -5.79 -11.30 19.12
N SER A 210 -7.13 -11.30 19.01
CA SER A 210 -7.91 -12.53 18.91
C SER A 210 -7.58 -13.30 17.63
N GLU A 211 -7.92 -14.59 17.58
CA GLU A 211 -7.69 -15.41 16.38
C GLU A 211 -8.52 -14.92 15.19
N GLU A 212 -9.72 -14.37 15.42
CA GLU A 212 -10.57 -13.77 14.41
C GLU A 212 -9.92 -12.51 13.81
N GLU A 213 -9.36 -11.64 14.65
CA GLU A 213 -8.65 -10.43 14.19
C GLU A 213 -7.39 -10.78 13.40
N LYS A 214 -6.64 -11.79 13.86
CA LYS A 214 -5.49 -12.33 13.13
C LYS A 214 -5.90 -12.87 11.76
N ASP A 215 -6.94 -13.72 11.70
CA ASP A 215 -7.42 -14.26 10.42
C ASP A 215 -7.82 -13.15 9.46
N LEU A 216 -8.49 -12.11 9.92
CA LEU A 216 -8.83 -10.95 9.10
C LEU A 216 -7.59 -10.31 8.47
N MET A 217 -6.60 -9.94 9.27
CA MET A 217 -5.41 -9.23 8.77
C MET A 217 -4.48 -10.12 7.93
N PHE A 218 -4.35 -11.41 8.27
CA PHE A 218 -3.46 -12.34 7.54
C PHE A 218 -4.08 -12.90 6.25
N SER A 219 -5.41 -12.94 6.13
CA SER A 219 -6.07 -13.50 4.95
C SER A 219 -7.47 -12.97 4.66
N GLY A 220 -8.30 -12.81 5.66
CA GLY A 220 -9.74 -12.58 5.51
C GLY A 220 -10.08 -11.31 4.76
N VAL A 221 -9.42 -10.20 5.07
CA VAL A 221 -9.63 -8.92 4.38
C VAL A 221 -9.22 -9.02 2.91
N ALA A 222 -8.05 -9.59 2.61
CA ALA A 222 -7.60 -9.78 1.24
C ALA A 222 -8.56 -10.67 0.45
N ARG A 223 -9.03 -11.77 1.04
CA ARG A 223 -10.02 -12.66 0.42
C ARG A 223 -11.31 -11.94 0.09
N ARG A 224 -11.83 -11.13 1.02
CA ARG A 224 -13.05 -10.35 0.81
C ARG A 224 -12.87 -9.28 -0.28
N VAL A 225 -11.81 -8.47 -0.19
CA VAL A 225 -11.55 -7.35 -1.11
C VAL A 225 -11.31 -7.84 -2.52
N TYR A 226 -10.49 -8.88 -2.68
CA TYR A 226 -10.17 -9.44 -3.99
C TYR A 226 -11.05 -10.63 -4.38
N ARG A 227 -12.10 -10.93 -3.61
CA ARG A 227 -13.04 -12.04 -3.89
C ARG A 227 -12.31 -13.36 -4.19
N ILE A 228 -11.38 -13.74 -3.30
CA ILE A 228 -10.61 -14.98 -3.40
C ILE A 228 -11.36 -16.05 -2.63
N ASP A 229 -11.96 -17.00 -3.34
CA ASP A 229 -12.66 -18.10 -2.69
C ASP A 229 -11.69 -19.03 -1.95
N ALA A 230 -12.10 -19.51 -0.79
CA ALA A 230 -11.41 -20.62 -0.13
C ALA A 230 -11.62 -21.88 -0.97
N LYS A 231 -10.52 -22.46 -1.45
CA LYS A 231 -10.56 -23.80 -2.04
C LYS A 231 -10.58 -24.82 -0.93
#